data_1105eb83fa057aea621aa00dba5cd74d
#
_entry.id   1105eb83fa057aea621aa00dba5cd74d
#
_cell.length_a   1.000
_cell.length_b   1.000
_cell.length_c   1.000
_cell.angle_alpha   90.00
_cell.angle_beta   90.00
_cell.angle_gamma   90.00
#
_symmetry.space_group_name_H-M   'P 1'
#
loop_
_entity.id
_entity.type
_entity.pdbx_description
1 polymer ?
#
loop_
_entity_poly.entity_id
_entity_poly.type
_entity_poly.pdbx_seq_one_letter_code
_entity_poly.pdbx_strand_id
1 'polypeptide(L)'
;MTTFGTFFELGGRIAMESLTRTGLDYVIIDTEHGCFSTESTAEYILAAEKGGLLPYVRIGDTRRPYVLRMLDIGARGLIIPNIRTLEQVKNIVEYAKFPPLGNRGFCPNRTTGWGADAWAQDVHSYMDTCNRRVKVIPQCETKEALEQIEEITALPGVDGIFVGPCDLSIDLGIPLQFDNPLLLRAIERIVKACKKEGKESYIFAGNMKDAVKWVQKGFDSITYNLDVSVLINAFQTLVKEFHKEVTQNE
;
A
#
# COMPACT_ATOMS: atom_id res chain seq x y z
N MET A 1 -12.76 6.37 10.46
CA MET A 1 -12.80 4.89 10.71
C MET A 1 -11.48 4.34 10.19
N THR A 2 -10.79 3.48 10.94
CA THR A 2 -9.52 2.87 10.50
C THR A 2 -9.80 1.88 9.38
N THR A 3 -9.00 1.92 8.31
CA THR A 3 -9.09 0.97 7.20
C THR A 3 -8.19 -0.24 7.43
N PHE A 4 -8.58 -1.40 6.86
CA PHE A 4 -7.90 -2.67 7.05
C PHE A 4 -7.65 -3.36 5.71
N GLY A 5 -6.40 -3.67 5.41
CA GLY A 5 -5.98 -4.29 4.17
C GLY A 5 -4.95 -5.38 4.38
N THR A 6 -4.46 -5.96 3.28
CA THR A 6 -3.40 -6.97 3.28
C THR A 6 -2.49 -6.82 2.07
N PHE A 7 -1.29 -7.39 2.12
CA PHE A 7 -0.49 -7.62 0.92
C PHE A 7 -1.03 -8.84 0.15
N PHE A 8 -1.01 -8.73 -1.16
CA PHE A 8 -1.39 -9.80 -2.09
C PHE A 8 -0.16 -10.34 -2.80
N GLU A 9 0.15 -11.60 -2.54
CA GLU A 9 1.30 -12.31 -3.11
C GLU A 9 0.94 -13.70 -3.66
N LEU A 10 -0.21 -14.28 -3.27
CA LEU A 10 -0.69 -15.59 -3.79
C LEU A 10 -0.80 -15.61 -5.31
N GLY A 11 -1.20 -14.48 -5.89
CA GLY A 11 -1.50 -14.43 -7.30
C GLY A 11 -2.80 -15.14 -7.67
N GLY A 12 -3.19 -15.02 -8.94
CA GLY A 12 -4.41 -15.61 -9.47
C GLY A 12 -5.66 -14.75 -9.25
N ARG A 13 -6.47 -14.64 -10.33
CA ARG A 13 -7.71 -13.87 -10.30
C ARG A 13 -8.70 -14.39 -9.27
N ILE A 14 -8.81 -15.72 -9.11
CA ILE A 14 -9.74 -16.33 -8.15
C ILE A 14 -9.36 -15.98 -6.72
N ALA A 15 -8.06 -15.95 -6.38
CA ALA A 15 -7.61 -15.54 -5.05
C ALA A 15 -7.99 -14.07 -4.78
N MET A 16 -7.79 -13.18 -5.77
CA MET A 16 -8.20 -11.78 -5.64
C MET A 16 -9.72 -11.63 -5.48
N GLU A 17 -10.52 -12.33 -6.30
CA GLU A 17 -11.97 -12.34 -6.17
C GLU A 17 -12.42 -12.85 -4.78
N SER A 18 -11.73 -13.82 -4.21
CA SER A 18 -12.02 -14.34 -2.86
C SER A 18 -11.75 -13.28 -1.80
N LEU A 19 -10.66 -12.51 -1.90
CA LEU A 19 -10.36 -11.41 -0.98
C LEU A 19 -11.45 -10.32 -0.99
N THR A 20 -12.12 -10.08 -2.11
CA THR A 20 -13.23 -9.10 -2.16
C THR A 20 -14.44 -9.49 -1.30
N ARG A 21 -14.50 -10.74 -0.80
CA ARG A 21 -15.58 -11.25 0.07
C ARG A 21 -15.23 -11.25 1.55
N THR A 22 -14.06 -10.76 1.91
CA THR A 22 -13.55 -10.82 3.29
C THR A 22 -13.89 -9.59 4.14
N GLY A 23 -14.33 -8.51 3.53
CA GLY A 23 -14.56 -7.23 4.22
C GLY A 23 -13.31 -6.35 4.35
N LEU A 24 -12.22 -6.68 3.66
CA LEU A 24 -11.06 -5.80 3.53
C LEU A 24 -11.45 -4.50 2.79
N ASP A 25 -10.83 -3.38 3.18
CA ASP A 25 -11.03 -2.09 2.52
C ASP A 25 -10.13 -1.94 1.29
N TYR A 26 -8.90 -2.47 1.36
CA TYR A 26 -7.91 -2.40 0.29
C TYR A 26 -7.01 -3.61 0.26
N VAL A 27 -6.32 -3.76 -0.86
CA VAL A 27 -5.25 -4.75 -1.05
C VAL A 27 -4.03 -4.05 -1.64
N ILE A 28 -2.84 -4.48 -1.25
CA ILE A 28 -1.57 -4.04 -1.84
C ILE A 28 -1.04 -5.18 -2.70
N ILE A 29 -1.15 -5.04 -4.02
CA ILE A 29 -0.54 -5.96 -4.97
C ILE A 29 0.96 -5.69 -4.97
N ASP A 30 1.75 -6.68 -4.56
CA ASP A 30 3.18 -6.51 -4.38
C ASP A 30 3.95 -6.81 -5.66
N THR A 31 4.51 -5.78 -6.29
CA THR A 31 5.38 -5.92 -7.46
C THR A 31 6.85 -5.68 -7.14
N GLU A 32 7.19 -5.48 -5.86
CA GLU A 32 8.56 -5.40 -5.37
C GLU A 32 9.11 -6.79 -5.02
N HIS A 33 8.44 -7.50 -4.10
CA HIS A 33 8.84 -8.86 -3.68
C HIS A 33 8.01 -9.95 -4.34
N GLY A 34 6.81 -9.61 -4.84
CA GLY A 34 5.97 -10.53 -5.59
C GLY A 34 6.48 -10.79 -7.02
N CYS A 35 6.08 -11.92 -7.59
CA CYS A 35 6.51 -12.33 -8.94
C CYS A 35 5.57 -11.86 -10.06
N PHE A 36 4.92 -10.70 -9.92
CA PHE A 36 3.87 -10.25 -10.81
C PHE A 36 4.39 -9.39 -11.97
N SER A 37 3.93 -9.71 -13.18
CA SER A 37 4.10 -8.87 -14.35
C SER A 37 3.08 -7.72 -14.37
N THR A 38 3.29 -6.73 -15.25
CA THR A 38 2.30 -5.67 -15.48
C THR A 38 0.94 -6.23 -15.92
N GLU A 39 0.93 -7.29 -16.74
CA GLU A 39 -0.29 -7.95 -17.23
C GLU A 39 -1.06 -8.61 -16.10
N SER A 40 -0.39 -9.46 -15.29
CA SER A 40 -1.05 -10.09 -14.14
C SER A 40 -1.53 -9.06 -13.12
N THR A 41 -0.76 -8.00 -12.87
CA THR A 41 -1.17 -6.90 -11.99
C THR A 41 -2.45 -6.21 -12.50
N ALA A 42 -2.57 -5.99 -13.81
CA ALA A 42 -3.79 -5.42 -14.41
C ALA A 42 -5.02 -6.30 -14.21
N GLU A 43 -4.88 -7.63 -14.32
CA GLU A 43 -5.97 -8.58 -14.05
C GLU A 43 -6.39 -8.55 -12.56
N TYR A 44 -5.42 -8.45 -11.64
CA TYR A 44 -5.71 -8.39 -10.21
C TYR A 44 -6.40 -7.08 -9.82
N ILE A 45 -5.95 -5.96 -10.38
CA ILE A 45 -6.61 -4.66 -10.21
C ILE A 45 -8.06 -4.73 -10.67
N LEU A 46 -8.31 -5.30 -11.86
CA LEU A 46 -9.67 -5.46 -12.39
C LEU A 46 -10.56 -6.32 -11.48
N ALA A 47 -10.04 -7.43 -10.98
CA ALA A 47 -10.78 -8.32 -10.08
C ALA A 47 -11.10 -7.62 -8.75
N ALA A 48 -10.14 -6.91 -8.16
CA ALA A 48 -10.33 -6.13 -6.94
C ALA A 48 -11.40 -5.04 -7.10
N GLU A 49 -11.30 -4.22 -8.16
CA GLU A 49 -12.26 -3.15 -8.44
C GLU A 49 -13.69 -3.67 -8.63
N LYS A 50 -13.86 -4.78 -9.35
CA LYS A 50 -15.19 -5.41 -9.55
C LYS A 50 -15.83 -5.86 -8.24
N GLY A 51 -15.02 -6.27 -7.28
CA GLY A 51 -15.49 -6.68 -5.95
C GLY A 51 -15.58 -5.53 -4.93
N GLY A 52 -15.25 -4.30 -5.32
CA GLY A 52 -15.30 -3.12 -4.46
C GLY A 52 -14.09 -2.93 -3.55
N LEU A 53 -13.02 -3.71 -3.76
CA LEU A 53 -11.77 -3.64 -3.00
C LEU A 53 -10.81 -2.64 -3.66
N LEU A 54 -10.24 -1.71 -2.89
CA LEU A 54 -9.30 -0.72 -3.43
C LEU A 54 -7.95 -1.37 -3.76
N PRO A 55 -7.52 -1.38 -5.05
CA PRO A 55 -6.23 -1.94 -5.43
C PRO A 55 -5.12 -0.91 -5.33
N TYR A 56 -4.26 -1.03 -4.33
CA TYR A 56 -2.96 -0.37 -4.28
C TYR A 56 -1.89 -1.28 -4.87
N VAL A 57 -0.80 -0.70 -5.34
CA VAL A 57 0.35 -1.45 -5.87
C VAL A 57 1.61 -0.98 -5.16
N ARG A 58 2.36 -1.91 -4.56
CA ARG A 58 3.74 -1.62 -4.16
C ARG A 58 4.63 -1.80 -5.38
N ILE A 59 5.29 -0.71 -5.80
CA ILE A 59 6.09 -0.69 -7.03
C ILE A 59 7.51 -1.15 -6.76
N GLY A 60 8.08 -1.97 -7.65
CA GLY A 60 9.46 -2.44 -7.55
C GLY A 60 10.50 -1.46 -8.12
N ASP A 61 10.07 -0.32 -8.67
CA ASP A 61 10.98 0.66 -9.28
C ASP A 61 10.32 2.06 -9.29
N THR A 62 11.08 3.08 -8.93
CA THR A 62 10.61 4.48 -8.83
C THR A 62 10.74 5.27 -10.12
N ARG A 63 11.30 4.68 -11.18
CA ARG A 63 11.44 5.34 -12.47
C ARG A 63 10.08 5.59 -13.13
N ARG A 64 9.98 6.71 -13.85
CA ARG A 64 8.75 7.17 -14.51
C ARG A 64 7.96 6.06 -15.24
N PRO A 65 8.57 5.16 -16.05
CA PRO A 65 7.80 4.14 -16.78
C PRO A 65 7.06 3.16 -15.86
N TYR A 66 7.60 2.84 -14.67
CA TYR A 66 6.94 1.94 -13.73
C TYR A 66 5.78 2.64 -13.01
N VAL A 67 6.00 3.85 -12.52
CA VAL A 67 4.96 4.68 -11.90
C VAL A 67 3.79 4.86 -12.87
N LEU A 68 4.07 5.29 -14.10
CA LEU A 68 3.05 5.55 -15.12
C LEU A 68 2.24 4.28 -15.47
N ARG A 69 2.92 3.16 -15.71
CA ARG A 69 2.24 1.90 -16.08
C ARG A 69 1.27 1.42 -15.02
N MET A 70 1.68 1.41 -13.75
CA MET A 70 0.80 0.96 -12.66
C MET A 70 -0.45 1.82 -12.56
N LEU A 71 -0.32 3.13 -12.74
CA LEU A 71 -1.47 4.04 -12.76
C LEU A 71 -2.36 3.87 -13.99
N ASP A 72 -1.78 3.60 -15.16
CA ASP A 72 -2.54 3.44 -16.40
C ASP A 72 -3.32 2.12 -16.46
N ILE A 73 -2.83 1.08 -15.78
CA ILE A 73 -3.59 -0.16 -15.60
C ILE A 73 -4.62 -0.09 -14.47
N GLY A 74 -4.69 1.02 -13.72
CA GLY A 74 -5.78 1.31 -12.79
C GLY A 74 -5.44 1.26 -11.31
N ALA A 75 -4.16 1.23 -10.91
CA ALA A 75 -3.79 1.33 -9.49
C ALA A 75 -4.40 2.60 -8.85
N ARG A 76 -5.06 2.41 -7.71
CA ARG A 76 -5.71 3.49 -6.95
C ARG A 76 -4.77 4.15 -5.95
N GLY A 77 -3.60 3.57 -5.75
CA GLY A 77 -2.51 4.13 -4.97
C GLY A 77 -1.22 3.37 -5.24
N LEU A 78 -0.12 4.07 -5.02
CA LEU A 78 1.23 3.50 -5.12
C LEU A 78 1.87 3.52 -3.74
N ILE A 79 2.33 2.37 -3.27
CA ILE A 79 3.24 2.25 -2.15
C ILE A 79 4.65 2.27 -2.72
N ILE A 80 5.46 3.21 -2.28
CA ILE A 80 6.79 3.46 -2.87
C ILE A 80 7.86 3.07 -1.85
N PRO A 81 8.49 1.90 -2.00
CA PRO A 81 9.50 1.41 -1.07
C PRO A 81 10.84 2.12 -1.22
N ASN A 82 11.72 1.88 -0.26
CA ASN A 82 13.13 2.26 -0.27
C ASN A 82 13.40 3.74 -0.57
N ILE A 83 12.55 4.62 -0.05
CA ILE A 83 12.76 6.07 -0.14
C ILE A 83 13.94 6.45 0.75
N ARG A 84 14.85 7.27 0.20
CA ARG A 84 16.00 7.82 0.91
C ARG A 84 16.09 9.33 0.86
N THR A 85 15.50 9.96 -0.15
CA THR A 85 15.59 11.41 -0.31
C THR A 85 14.24 12.05 -0.63
N LEU A 86 14.08 13.30 -0.18
CA LEU A 86 12.94 14.14 -0.54
C LEU A 86 12.79 14.29 -2.08
N GLU A 87 13.93 14.35 -2.80
CA GLU A 87 13.92 14.50 -4.25
C GLU A 87 13.34 13.29 -4.97
N GLN A 88 13.59 12.06 -4.46
CA GLN A 88 12.93 10.87 -4.98
C GLN A 88 11.40 10.99 -4.88
N VAL A 89 10.90 11.48 -3.74
CA VAL A 89 9.45 11.64 -3.54
C VAL A 89 8.87 12.70 -4.48
N LYS A 90 9.57 13.84 -4.66
CA LYS A 90 9.16 14.88 -5.63
C LYS A 90 9.04 14.32 -7.03
N ASN A 91 10.02 13.57 -7.50
CA ASN A 91 10.01 12.94 -8.82
C ASN A 91 8.83 11.95 -8.97
N ILE A 92 8.52 11.18 -7.93
CA ILE A 92 7.38 10.26 -7.96
C ILE A 92 6.05 11.02 -8.04
N VAL A 93 5.89 12.09 -7.27
CA VAL A 93 4.70 12.95 -7.37
C VAL A 93 4.58 13.54 -8.77
N GLU A 94 5.68 14.03 -9.34
CA GLU A 94 5.71 14.54 -10.71
C GLU A 94 5.24 13.51 -11.74
N TYR A 95 5.64 12.24 -11.59
CA TYR A 95 5.24 11.17 -12.52
C TYR A 95 3.83 10.65 -12.27
N ALA A 96 3.31 10.76 -11.05
CA ALA A 96 2.03 10.19 -10.64
C ALA A 96 0.84 11.15 -10.75
N LYS A 97 1.07 12.44 -10.62
CA LYS A 97 0.02 13.47 -10.58
C LYS A 97 0.02 14.31 -11.85
N PHE A 98 -1.17 14.75 -12.24
CA PHE A 98 -1.34 15.73 -13.32
C PHE A 98 -1.12 17.15 -12.81
N PRO A 99 -0.94 18.15 -13.71
CA PRO A 99 -0.88 19.55 -13.31
C PRO A 99 -2.07 19.95 -12.41
N PRO A 100 -1.89 20.84 -11.41
CA PRO A 100 -0.65 21.58 -11.10
C PRO A 100 0.33 20.82 -10.19
N LEU A 101 0.02 19.60 -9.75
CA LEU A 101 0.82 18.84 -8.78
C LEU A 101 2.02 18.10 -9.42
N GLY A 102 1.92 17.75 -10.69
CA GLY A 102 2.96 17.00 -11.40
C GLY A 102 2.78 17.09 -12.91
N ASN A 103 3.49 16.20 -13.63
CA ASN A 103 3.55 16.15 -15.11
C ASN A 103 3.28 14.73 -15.61
N ARG A 104 2.31 14.02 -15.00
CA ARG A 104 1.91 12.69 -15.44
C ARG A 104 1.55 12.72 -16.93
N GLY A 105 2.11 11.77 -17.70
CA GLY A 105 1.75 11.62 -19.11
C GLY A 105 0.28 11.26 -19.28
N PHE A 106 -0.40 11.92 -20.20
CA PHE A 106 -1.80 11.65 -20.54
C PHE A 106 -1.89 10.71 -21.73
N CYS A 107 -2.66 9.63 -21.56
CA CYS A 107 -3.11 8.77 -22.65
C CYS A 107 -4.48 8.19 -22.25
N PRO A 108 -5.48 8.17 -23.12
CA PRO A 108 -6.68 7.39 -22.89
C PRO A 108 -6.32 5.93 -22.63
N ASN A 109 -6.75 5.41 -21.51
CA ASN A 109 -6.40 4.06 -21.07
C ASN A 109 -7.64 3.35 -20.47
N ARG A 110 -7.44 2.18 -19.85
CA ARG A 110 -8.50 1.40 -19.23
C ARG A 110 -9.38 2.21 -18.26
N THR A 111 -8.79 3.12 -17.49
CA THR A 111 -9.51 3.89 -16.47
C THR A 111 -10.46 4.93 -17.04
N THR A 112 -10.35 5.21 -18.34
CA THR A 112 -11.20 6.15 -19.09
C THR A 112 -12.07 5.46 -20.14
N GLY A 113 -12.15 4.11 -20.09
CA GLY A 113 -12.77 3.35 -21.19
C GLY A 113 -12.11 3.65 -22.54
N TRP A 114 -10.79 3.87 -22.54
CA TRP A 114 -10.00 4.30 -23.73
C TRP A 114 -10.52 5.59 -24.38
N GLY A 115 -11.06 6.49 -23.55
CA GLY A 115 -11.62 7.76 -23.97
C GLY A 115 -13.12 7.71 -24.30
N ALA A 116 -13.77 6.57 -24.16
CA ALA A 116 -15.22 6.43 -24.44
C ALA A 116 -16.10 6.87 -23.24
N ASP A 117 -15.54 6.86 -22.03
CA ASP A 117 -16.31 7.19 -20.83
C ASP A 117 -16.63 8.69 -20.76
N ALA A 118 -17.89 9.02 -20.52
CA ALA A 118 -18.39 10.41 -20.49
C ALA A 118 -17.64 11.29 -19.46
N TRP A 119 -17.26 10.72 -18.31
CA TRP A 119 -16.56 11.45 -17.24
C TRP A 119 -15.13 11.87 -17.63
N ALA A 120 -14.54 11.24 -18.66
CA ALA A 120 -13.20 11.53 -19.15
C ALA A 120 -13.18 12.46 -20.37
N GLN A 121 -14.35 12.91 -20.85
CA GLN A 121 -14.47 13.79 -22.03
C GLN A 121 -13.93 15.21 -21.75
N ASP A 122 -14.14 15.73 -20.53
CA ASP A 122 -13.48 16.95 -20.08
C ASP A 122 -12.14 16.63 -19.44
N VAL A 123 -11.07 16.96 -20.15
CA VAL A 123 -9.68 16.67 -19.74
C VAL A 123 -9.32 17.31 -18.40
N HIS A 124 -9.81 18.52 -18.11
CA HIS A 124 -9.51 19.20 -16.84
C HIS A 124 -10.18 18.48 -15.67
N SER A 125 -11.47 18.20 -15.76
CA SER A 125 -12.19 17.41 -14.75
C SER A 125 -11.63 16.02 -14.57
N TYR A 126 -11.15 15.39 -15.65
CA TYR A 126 -10.46 14.11 -15.61
C TYR A 126 -9.17 14.20 -14.77
N MET A 127 -8.28 15.15 -15.09
CA MET A 127 -7.02 15.33 -14.39
C MET A 127 -7.22 15.61 -12.90
N ASP A 128 -8.13 16.49 -12.55
CA ASP A 128 -8.49 16.80 -11.18
C ASP A 128 -9.03 15.56 -10.44
N THR A 129 -9.88 14.80 -11.10
CA THR A 129 -10.44 13.58 -10.53
C THR A 129 -9.36 12.52 -10.31
N CYS A 130 -8.44 12.34 -11.26
CA CYS A 130 -7.30 11.45 -11.10
C CYS A 130 -6.39 11.88 -9.95
N ASN A 131 -6.08 13.17 -9.84
CA ASN A 131 -5.25 13.70 -8.74
C ASN A 131 -5.85 13.43 -7.36
N ARG A 132 -7.19 13.48 -7.23
CA ARG A 132 -7.88 13.14 -5.98
C ARG A 132 -7.98 11.64 -5.71
N ARG A 133 -8.11 10.82 -6.76
CA ARG A 133 -8.35 9.38 -6.63
C ARG A 133 -7.10 8.55 -6.45
N VAL A 134 -5.98 8.98 -7.03
CA VAL A 134 -4.70 8.26 -6.97
C VAL A 134 -3.96 8.71 -5.73
N LYS A 135 -3.57 7.76 -4.88
CA LYS A 135 -2.75 8.03 -3.71
C LYS A 135 -1.27 7.77 -3.99
N VAL A 136 -0.40 8.69 -3.58
CA VAL A 136 1.05 8.54 -3.54
C VAL A 136 1.46 8.36 -2.08
N ILE A 137 1.97 7.18 -1.75
CA ILE A 137 2.21 6.75 -0.37
C ILE A 137 3.67 6.28 -0.24
N PRO A 138 4.64 7.18 0.00
CA PRO A 138 6.02 6.81 0.28
C PRO A 138 6.11 5.88 1.50
N GLN A 139 6.96 4.85 1.41
CA GLN A 139 7.24 3.93 2.51
C GLN A 139 8.44 4.46 3.32
N CYS A 140 8.21 4.79 4.58
CA CYS A 140 9.26 5.18 5.51
C CYS A 140 9.81 3.94 6.20
N GLU A 141 10.95 3.48 5.73
CA GLU A 141 11.63 2.26 6.18
C GLU A 141 13.15 2.41 6.22
N THR A 142 13.66 3.62 5.97
CA THR A 142 15.08 3.97 6.01
C THR A 142 15.32 5.13 6.99
N LYS A 143 16.53 5.24 7.52
CA LYS A 143 16.93 6.36 8.38
C LYS A 143 16.82 7.68 7.65
N GLU A 144 17.26 7.71 6.40
CA GLU A 144 17.29 8.92 5.59
C GLU A 144 15.86 9.43 5.30
N ALA A 145 14.89 8.53 5.04
CA ALA A 145 13.50 8.91 4.93
C ALA A 145 12.92 9.42 6.25
N LEU A 146 13.27 8.74 7.36
CA LEU A 146 12.85 9.15 8.70
C LEU A 146 13.41 10.54 9.07
N GLU A 147 14.67 10.85 8.72
CA GLU A 147 15.27 12.16 8.97
C GLU A 147 14.53 13.30 8.28
N GLN A 148 13.95 13.04 7.09
CA GLN A 148 13.25 14.02 6.25
C GLN A 148 11.71 13.87 6.32
N ILE A 149 11.17 13.15 7.31
CA ILE A 149 9.76 12.74 7.29
C ILE A 149 8.79 13.93 7.31
N GLU A 150 9.09 15.00 8.02
CA GLU A 150 8.26 16.22 8.07
C GLU A 150 8.23 16.92 6.71
N GLU A 151 9.34 16.96 6.00
CA GLU A 151 9.42 17.55 4.66
C GLU A 151 8.70 16.67 3.63
N ILE A 152 8.84 15.34 3.74
CA ILE A 152 8.15 14.38 2.87
C ILE A 152 6.63 14.48 3.05
N THR A 153 6.14 14.51 4.30
CA THR A 153 4.70 14.61 4.56
C THR A 153 4.11 15.96 4.15
N ALA A 154 4.89 17.04 4.18
CA ALA A 154 4.46 18.37 3.76
C ALA A 154 4.38 18.53 2.23
N LEU A 155 4.93 17.62 1.43
CA LEU A 155 4.90 17.73 -0.02
C LEU A 155 3.47 17.68 -0.56
N PRO A 156 3.06 18.66 -1.39
CA PRO A 156 1.84 18.56 -2.17
C PRO A 156 1.89 17.33 -3.09
N GLY A 157 0.79 16.56 -3.14
CA GLY A 157 0.70 15.34 -3.96
C GLY A 157 1.13 14.06 -3.24
N VAL A 158 1.75 14.14 -2.06
CA VAL A 158 1.84 13.02 -1.11
C VAL A 158 0.51 12.90 -0.38
N ASP A 159 -0.06 11.70 -0.32
CA ASP A 159 -1.39 11.45 0.25
C ASP A 159 -1.32 10.72 1.61
N GLY A 160 -0.22 10.04 1.88
CA GLY A 160 0.03 9.33 3.14
C GLY A 160 1.45 8.81 3.25
N ILE A 161 1.77 8.20 4.38
CA ILE A 161 3.04 7.51 4.61
C ILE A 161 2.76 6.07 5.03
N PHE A 162 3.44 5.12 4.40
CA PHE A 162 3.45 3.72 4.83
C PHE A 162 4.67 3.47 5.71
N VAL A 163 4.48 2.88 6.88
CA VAL A 163 5.60 2.47 7.75
C VAL A 163 5.92 1.00 7.50
N GLY A 164 7.15 0.72 7.06
CA GLY A 164 7.74 -0.61 6.99
C GLY A 164 8.54 -0.92 8.26
N PRO A 165 7.92 -1.46 9.34
CA PRO A 165 8.61 -1.58 10.63
C PRO A 165 9.76 -2.61 10.62
N CYS A 166 9.70 -3.60 9.72
CA CYS A 166 10.77 -4.60 9.58
C CYS A 166 12.05 -3.93 9.09
N ASP A 167 12.00 -3.32 7.92
CA ASP A 167 13.17 -2.70 7.27
C ASP A 167 13.64 -1.47 8.06
N LEU A 168 12.72 -0.67 8.58
CA LEU A 168 13.07 0.44 9.46
C LEU A 168 13.86 -0.03 10.69
N SER A 169 13.46 -1.15 11.31
CA SER A 169 14.17 -1.70 12.46
C SER A 169 15.58 -2.19 12.09
N ILE A 170 15.72 -2.80 10.91
CA ILE A 170 17.01 -3.26 10.39
C ILE A 170 17.92 -2.05 10.12
N ASP A 171 17.42 -1.05 9.43
CA ASP A 171 18.19 0.16 9.09
C ASP A 171 18.58 0.98 10.34
N LEU A 172 17.73 0.96 11.38
CA LEU A 172 18.04 1.53 12.70
C LEU A 172 19.07 0.71 13.51
N GLY A 173 19.51 -0.46 13.04
CA GLY A 173 20.45 -1.33 13.74
C GLY A 173 19.83 -2.15 14.87
N ILE A 174 18.55 -2.33 14.88
CA ILE A 174 17.76 -3.09 15.88
C ILE A 174 16.83 -4.11 15.19
N PRO A 175 17.36 -5.04 14.38
CA PRO A 175 16.57 -5.87 13.48
C PRO A 175 15.45 -6.61 14.22
N LEU A 176 14.20 -6.40 13.76
CA LEU A 176 12.96 -7.03 14.22
C LEU A 176 12.63 -6.84 15.72
N GLN A 177 13.24 -5.84 16.38
CA GLN A 177 12.96 -5.49 17.77
C GLN A 177 11.76 -4.52 17.82
N PHE A 178 10.54 -5.02 17.59
CA PHE A 178 9.32 -4.20 17.43
C PHE A 178 8.90 -3.43 18.68
N ASP A 179 9.37 -3.83 19.86
CA ASP A 179 9.10 -3.11 21.13
C ASP A 179 10.28 -2.22 21.56
N ASN A 180 11.33 -2.11 20.74
CA ASN A 180 12.49 -1.26 21.03
C ASN A 180 12.04 0.23 21.06
N PRO A 181 12.40 0.98 22.14
CA PRO A 181 12.03 2.39 22.25
C PRO A 181 12.49 3.28 21.11
N LEU A 182 13.60 2.92 20.42
CA LEU A 182 14.08 3.67 19.25
C LEU A 182 13.09 3.55 18.10
N LEU A 183 12.64 2.35 17.76
CA LEU A 183 11.64 2.12 16.71
C LEU A 183 10.29 2.76 17.08
N LEU A 184 9.84 2.60 18.31
CA LEU A 184 8.58 3.17 18.75
C LEU A 184 8.55 4.69 18.65
N ARG A 185 9.64 5.38 19.03
CA ARG A 185 9.77 6.83 18.85
C ARG A 185 9.79 7.25 17.38
N ALA A 186 10.46 6.47 16.52
CA ALA A 186 10.46 6.73 15.06
C ALA A 186 9.03 6.64 14.50
N ILE A 187 8.30 5.58 14.83
CA ILE A 187 6.91 5.38 14.40
C ILE A 187 6.00 6.50 14.91
N GLU A 188 6.12 6.90 16.17
CA GLU A 188 5.36 8.01 16.75
C GLU A 188 5.64 9.36 16.05
N ARG A 189 6.91 9.60 15.66
CA ARG A 189 7.29 10.79 14.87
C ARG A 189 6.61 10.80 13.51
N ILE A 190 6.58 9.65 12.80
CA ILE A 190 5.92 9.52 11.50
C ILE A 190 4.42 9.83 11.61
N VAL A 191 3.72 9.20 12.57
CA VAL A 191 2.29 9.46 12.80
C VAL A 191 2.02 10.93 13.11
N LYS A 192 2.85 11.57 13.94
CA LYS A 192 2.73 13.01 14.26
C LYS A 192 2.91 13.86 13.02
N ALA A 193 3.90 13.56 12.16
CA ALA A 193 4.11 14.27 10.91
C ALA A 193 2.90 14.14 9.97
N CYS A 194 2.36 12.94 9.80
CA CYS A 194 1.15 12.71 9.01
C CYS A 194 -0.04 13.53 9.54
N LYS A 195 -0.31 13.45 10.84
CA LYS A 195 -1.42 14.19 11.46
C LYS A 195 -1.32 15.70 11.32
N LYS A 196 -0.10 16.24 11.44
CA LYS A 196 0.15 17.68 11.27
C LYS A 196 -0.25 18.17 9.88
N GLU A 197 0.03 17.38 8.86
CA GLU A 197 -0.21 17.74 7.45
C GLU A 197 -1.55 17.19 6.92
N GLY A 198 -2.38 16.56 7.78
CA GLY A 198 -3.66 15.94 7.37
C GLY A 198 -3.49 14.78 6.39
N LYS A 199 -2.36 14.05 6.48
CA LYS A 199 -2.04 12.89 5.63
C LYS A 199 -2.39 11.60 6.33
N GLU A 200 -2.72 10.56 5.54
CA GLU A 200 -3.01 9.23 6.07
C GLU A 200 -1.73 8.52 6.52
N SER A 201 -1.84 7.74 7.59
CA SER A 201 -0.75 6.91 8.12
C SER A 201 -1.10 5.44 7.99
N TYR A 202 -0.23 4.68 7.32
CA TYR A 202 -0.34 3.25 7.08
C TYR A 202 0.78 2.51 7.80
N ILE A 203 0.52 1.30 8.30
CA ILE A 203 1.56 0.47 8.90
C ILE A 203 1.29 -1.02 8.65
N PHE A 204 2.37 -1.77 8.45
CA PHE A 204 2.31 -3.23 8.45
C PHE A 204 2.18 -3.79 9.86
N ALA A 205 1.33 -4.82 10.01
CA ALA A 205 1.16 -5.58 11.25
C ALA A 205 1.18 -7.08 10.97
N GLY A 206 2.14 -7.80 11.55
CA GLY A 206 2.29 -9.25 11.35
C GLY A 206 1.32 -10.11 12.17
N ASN A 207 0.62 -9.52 13.14
CA ASN A 207 -0.34 -10.21 13.99
C ASN A 207 -1.41 -9.24 14.52
N MET A 208 -2.50 -9.78 15.06
CA MET A 208 -3.65 -8.99 15.52
C MET A 208 -3.33 -8.10 16.74
N LYS A 209 -2.44 -8.53 17.61
CA LYS A 209 -2.03 -7.74 18.79
C LYS A 209 -1.34 -6.44 18.35
N ASP A 210 -0.44 -6.54 17.37
CA ASP A 210 0.23 -5.38 16.81
C ASP A 210 -0.73 -4.51 16.01
N ALA A 211 -1.65 -5.10 15.23
CA ALA A 211 -2.67 -4.35 14.52
C ALA A 211 -3.48 -3.44 15.46
N VAL A 212 -3.99 -4.00 16.56
CA VAL A 212 -4.74 -3.23 17.58
C VAL A 212 -3.85 -2.18 18.25
N LYS A 213 -2.59 -2.52 18.59
CA LYS A 213 -1.61 -1.58 19.16
C LYS A 213 -1.43 -0.35 18.27
N TRP A 214 -1.32 -0.54 16.95
CA TRP A 214 -1.12 0.55 15.99
C TRP A 214 -2.37 1.42 15.83
N VAL A 215 -3.55 0.83 15.82
CA VAL A 215 -4.81 1.62 15.87
C VAL A 215 -4.86 2.51 17.11
N GLN A 216 -4.51 1.98 18.28
CA GLN A 216 -4.45 2.74 19.54
C GLN A 216 -3.39 3.85 19.52
N LYS A 217 -2.31 3.68 18.75
CA LYS A 217 -1.29 4.72 18.51
C LYS A 217 -1.70 5.75 17.46
N GLY A 218 -2.86 5.56 16.84
CA GLY A 218 -3.51 6.54 15.97
C GLY A 218 -3.16 6.42 14.50
N PHE A 219 -2.82 5.23 14.03
CA PHE A 219 -2.76 4.93 12.60
C PHE A 219 -4.15 4.93 11.97
N ASP A 220 -4.23 5.43 10.75
CA ASP A 220 -5.47 5.49 9.98
C ASP A 220 -5.73 4.17 9.23
N SER A 221 -4.67 3.42 8.95
CA SER A 221 -4.74 2.23 8.10
C SER A 221 -3.77 1.14 8.54
N ILE A 222 -4.26 -0.09 8.63
CA ILE A 222 -3.49 -1.27 9.00
C ILE A 222 -3.40 -2.22 7.79
N THR A 223 -2.18 -2.54 7.37
CA THR A 223 -1.93 -3.62 6.41
C THR A 223 -1.54 -4.87 7.19
N TYR A 224 -2.47 -5.81 7.25
CA TYR A 224 -2.31 -7.03 8.03
C TYR A 224 -1.67 -8.13 7.20
N ASN A 225 -0.45 -8.50 7.55
CA ASN A 225 0.25 -9.68 7.05
C ASN A 225 0.27 -9.79 5.49
N LEU A 226 0.63 -10.96 5.01
CA LEU A 226 0.55 -11.38 3.61
C LEU A 226 -0.59 -12.39 3.48
N ASP A 227 -1.34 -12.35 2.40
CA ASP A 227 -2.41 -13.32 2.11
C ASP A 227 -1.91 -14.77 2.13
N VAL A 228 -0.70 -15.03 1.61
CA VAL A 228 0.02 -16.31 1.71
C VAL A 228 0.17 -16.77 3.15
N SER A 229 0.62 -15.89 4.04
CA SER A 229 0.84 -16.22 5.46
C SER A 229 -0.48 -16.49 6.18
N VAL A 230 -1.53 -15.74 5.84
CA VAL A 230 -2.87 -15.97 6.40
C VAL A 230 -3.38 -17.36 5.98
N LEU A 231 -3.25 -17.74 4.71
CA LEU A 231 -3.63 -19.05 4.20
C LEU A 231 -2.87 -20.18 4.92
N ILE A 232 -1.54 -20.05 5.03
CA ILE A 232 -0.69 -21.04 5.72
C ILE A 232 -1.15 -21.21 7.18
N ASN A 233 -1.31 -20.09 7.89
CA ASN A 233 -1.71 -20.14 9.31
C ASN A 233 -3.10 -20.74 9.50
N ALA A 234 -4.05 -20.47 8.61
CA ALA A 234 -5.38 -21.05 8.66
C ALA A 234 -5.32 -22.58 8.53
N PHE A 235 -4.61 -23.12 7.50
CA PHE A 235 -4.47 -24.55 7.33
C PHE A 235 -3.66 -25.22 8.45
N GLN A 236 -2.60 -24.59 8.95
CA GLN A 236 -1.85 -25.13 10.09
C GLN A 236 -2.72 -25.24 11.34
N THR A 237 -3.62 -24.29 11.56
CA THR A 237 -4.57 -24.34 12.68
C THR A 237 -5.56 -25.50 12.51
N LEU A 238 -6.18 -25.61 11.33
CA LEU A 238 -7.12 -26.70 11.03
C LEU A 238 -6.48 -28.09 11.15
N VAL A 239 -5.25 -28.26 10.65
CA VAL A 239 -4.52 -29.53 10.77
C VAL A 239 -4.24 -29.90 12.22
N LYS A 240 -3.82 -28.93 13.04
CA LYS A 240 -3.60 -29.15 14.49
C LYS A 240 -4.89 -29.53 15.21
N GLU A 241 -5.99 -28.83 14.92
CA GLU A 241 -7.30 -29.12 15.49
C GLU A 241 -7.77 -30.53 15.09
N PHE A 242 -7.67 -30.89 13.81
CA PHE A 242 -8.01 -32.21 13.31
C PHE A 242 -7.26 -33.33 14.06
N HIS A 243 -5.93 -33.24 14.16
CA HIS A 243 -5.15 -34.25 14.87
C HIS A 243 -5.49 -34.35 16.35
N LYS A 244 -5.75 -33.21 17.00
CA LYS A 244 -6.17 -33.20 18.40
C LYS A 244 -7.49 -33.93 18.61
N GLU A 245 -8.50 -33.67 17.77
CA GLU A 245 -9.82 -34.32 17.86
C GLU A 245 -9.74 -35.83 17.60
N VAL A 246 -8.94 -36.26 16.61
CA VAL A 246 -8.74 -37.69 16.32
C VAL A 246 -8.11 -38.41 17.51
N THR A 247 -7.01 -37.84 18.09
CA THR A 247 -6.30 -38.47 19.22
C THR A 247 -7.13 -38.50 20.51
N GLN A 248 -8.10 -37.61 20.69
CA GLN A 248 -8.99 -37.65 21.85
C GLN A 248 -10.12 -38.68 21.75
N ASN A 249 -10.37 -39.20 20.54
CA ASN A 249 -11.41 -40.18 20.26
C ASN A 249 -10.84 -41.62 20.06
N GLU A 250 -9.52 -41.79 20.12
CA GLU A 250 -8.82 -43.07 20.23
C GLU A 250 -8.58 -43.46 21.69
#